data_27e6a53e320e987d41c6f307e8c61660
#
_entry.id   27e6a53e320e987d41c6f307e8c61660
#
_cell.length_a   1.000
_cell.length_b   1.000
_cell.length_c   1.000
_cell.angle_alpha   90.00
_cell.angle_beta   90.00
_cell.angle_gamma   90.00
#
_symmetry.space_group_name_H-M   'P 1'
#
loop_
_entity.id
_entity.type
_entity.pdbx_description
1 polymer ?
#
loop_
_entity_poly.entity_id
_entity_poly.type
_entity_poly.pdbx_seq_one_letter_code
_entity_poly.pdbx_strand_id
1 'polypeptide(L)'
;MRLTFPLSVCAAAFTALVTTANAAPADEPTQTVLIGVIGPLTIPRGESTRDAAQFAVDRINAQGLRINDRNVRLRLFLADDKNDLNLAVINARAAVAAGVVGVVGHLTTDASIAAAKIYNEAGVPQLSPTAAGREFTQLGYSTVFQLLGHSEYTAQYLAETAIKVLRAKRIMLIDNDTLLGKALARGFTSAVARQGGQIVESEKINAKSSDFNAAIAKITSSGADLVFFAGVAPQTNAFATRLRQLGLQTRLLLAGGAINALFPRKTEEYPEGTLVLVNGNPVEKVQNFKRLEQAYRERYTSPLIPQTWFAYDAVDMLAEAMKRASSTNPRLLSPILHQMKFNGLSGIISFAADGSLTAPPYTLYRAEQGSWKTLNTLP
;
A
#
# COMPACT_ATOMS: atom_id res chain seq x y z
N MET A 1 40.11 105.15 2.02
CA MET A 1 39.28 104.36 1.13
C MET A 1 39.49 102.92 1.49
N ARG A 2 38.63 102.36 2.31
CA ARG A 2 38.74 100.96 2.77
C ARG A 2 37.62 100.14 2.09
N LEU A 3 38.00 99.18 1.27
CA LEU A 3 37.09 98.24 0.64
C LEU A 3 36.97 97.03 1.54
N THR A 4 35.77 96.74 1.99
CA THR A 4 35.41 95.53 2.71
C THR A 4 34.75 94.56 1.75
N PHE A 5 35.28 93.34 1.60
CA PHE A 5 34.64 92.17 0.88
C PHE A 5 33.92 91.32 1.90
N PRO A 6 32.70 90.86 1.60
CA PRO A 6 32.04 89.84 2.47
C PRO A 6 32.44 88.41 2.03
N LEU A 7 32.84 87.62 3.05
CA LEU A 7 32.99 86.18 2.89
C LEU A 7 31.60 85.48 2.89
N SER A 8 31.24 84.83 1.76
CA SER A 8 30.11 83.95 1.73
C SER A 8 30.58 82.54 2.10
N VAL A 9 30.04 82.03 3.22
CA VAL A 9 30.24 80.62 3.64
C VAL A 9 29.16 79.77 2.99
N CYS A 10 29.54 78.90 2.03
CA CYS A 10 28.67 77.80 1.47
C CYS A 10 28.70 76.65 2.44
N ALA A 11 27.60 76.37 3.13
CA ALA A 11 27.38 75.16 3.88
C ALA A 11 26.88 74.04 2.91
N ALA A 12 27.73 73.05 2.61
CA ALA A 12 27.37 71.90 1.93
C ALA A 12 26.69 70.85 2.84
N ALA A 13 25.39 70.69 2.74
CA ALA A 13 24.65 69.63 3.48
C ALA A 13 24.94 68.26 2.81
N PHE A 14 25.67 67.40 3.51
CA PHE A 14 25.84 65.97 3.15
C PHE A 14 24.62 65.21 3.63
N THR A 15 23.72 64.87 2.70
CA THR A 15 22.60 63.92 2.97
C THR A 15 23.14 62.50 2.87
N ALA A 16 23.37 61.84 4.00
CA ALA A 16 23.72 60.41 4.02
C ALA A 16 22.49 59.59 3.65
N LEU A 17 22.48 58.99 2.47
CA LEU A 17 21.51 57.96 2.08
C LEU A 17 21.84 56.68 2.88
N VAL A 18 21.06 56.38 3.90
CA VAL A 18 21.09 55.07 4.58
C VAL A 18 20.33 54.09 3.69
N THR A 19 21.04 53.37 2.85
CA THR A 19 20.51 52.20 2.18
C THR A 19 20.34 51.07 3.22
N THR A 20 19.10 50.83 3.66
CA THR A 20 18.76 49.62 4.39
C THR A 20 18.89 48.47 3.40
N ALA A 21 19.98 47.75 3.48
CA ALA A 21 20.12 46.49 2.82
C ALA A 21 19.03 45.55 3.39
N ASN A 22 17.99 45.25 2.60
CA ASN A 22 17.09 44.17 2.91
C ASN A 22 17.92 42.88 2.91
N ALA A 23 18.32 42.42 4.10
CA ALA A 23 18.89 41.10 4.25
C ALA A 23 17.85 40.10 3.73
N ALA A 24 18.22 39.32 2.70
CA ALA A 24 17.42 38.18 2.27
C ALA A 24 17.08 37.35 3.53
N PRO A 25 15.85 36.87 3.69
CA PRO A 25 15.51 36.07 4.85
C PRO A 25 16.47 34.88 4.91
N ALA A 26 17.16 34.76 6.05
CA ALA A 26 18.06 33.65 6.31
C ALA A 26 17.27 32.38 6.10
N ASP A 27 17.81 31.45 5.29
CA ASP A 27 17.22 30.14 5.07
C ASP A 27 16.91 29.50 6.43
N GLU A 28 15.62 29.38 6.77
CA GLU A 28 15.22 28.74 8.03
C GLU A 28 15.77 27.29 8.03
N PRO A 29 16.38 26.85 9.14
CA PRO A 29 16.96 25.52 9.21
C PRO A 29 15.91 24.46 8.90
N THR A 30 16.17 23.65 7.89
CA THR A 30 15.27 22.57 7.46
C THR A 30 15.46 21.34 8.35
N GLN A 31 14.43 20.92 9.05
CA GLN A 31 14.43 19.71 9.86
C GLN A 31 14.32 18.48 8.95
N THR A 32 15.27 17.54 9.04
CA THR A 32 15.12 16.21 8.40
C THR A 32 14.28 15.31 9.28
N VAL A 33 13.26 14.68 8.69
CA VAL A 33 12.34 13.72 9.32
C VAL A 33 12.40 12.40 8.58
N LEU A 34 12.57 11.28 9.33
CA LEU A 34 12.70 9.94 8.76
C LEU A 34 11.37 9.21 8.80
N ILE A 35 11.02 8.60 7.67
CA ILE A 35 9.93 7.62 7.55
C ILE A 35 10.56 6.26 7.24
N GLY A 36 10.25 5.23 8.04
CA GLY A 36 10.70 3.88 7.79
C GLY A 36 9.95 3.23 6.62
N VAL A 37 10.66 2.56 5.72
CA VAL A 37 10.07 1.63 4.75
C VAL A 37 10.75 0.28 4.96
N ILE A 38 9.99 -0.67 5.48
CA ILE A 38 10.55 -1.93 5.97
C ILE A 38 9.72 -3.11 5.42
N GLY A 39 10.42 -4.05 4.82
CA GLY A 39 9.83 -5.23 4.20
C GLY A 39 10.86 -5.96 3.37
N PRO A 40 10.50 -7.00 2.59
CA PRO A 40 11.41 -7.70 1.69
C PRO A 40 11.68 -6.84 0.45
N LEU A 41 12.55 -5.83 0.58
CA LEU A 41 12.75 -4.74 -0.39
C LEU A 41 13.44 -5.16 -1.69
N THR A 42 13.94 -6.38 -1.78
CA THR A 42 14.65 -6.95 -2.95
C THR A 42 13.77 -7.84 -3.83
N ILE A 43 12.48 -7.99 -3.51
CA ILE A 43 11.51 -8.68 -4.38
C ILE A 43 10.55 -7.66 -5.02
N PRO A 44 9.88 -7.99 -6.15
CA PRO A 44 9.06 -7.04 -6.91
C PRO A 44 8.06 -6.22 -6.08
N ARG A 45 7.40 -6.86 -5.11
CA ARG A 45 6.47 -6.17 -4.20
C ARG A 45 7.17 -5.16 -3.29
N GLY A 46 8.33 -5.54 -2.77
CA GLY A 46 9.13 -4.66 -1.90
C GLY A 46 9.75 -3.50 -2.67
N GLU A 47 10.28 -3.76 -3.86
CA GLU A 47 10.77 -2.71 -4.76
C GLU A 47 9.68 -1.70 -5.08
N SER A 48 8.49 -2.18 -5.46
CA SER A 48 7.34 -1.33 -5.72
C SER A 48 6.92 -0.50 -4.50
N THR A 49 6.93 -1.08 -3.30
CA THR A 49 6.62 -0.36 -2.05
C THR A 49 7.65 0.73 -1.76
N ARG A 50 8.95 0.41 -1.85
CA ARG A 50 10.06 1.35 -1.66
C ARG A 50 9.96 2.53 -2.62
N ASP A 51 9.79 2.24 -3.90
CA ASP A 51 9.79 3.24 -4.96
C ASP A 51 8.54 4.14 -4.90
N ALA A 52 7.38 3.57 -4.54
CA ALA A 52 6.17 4.35 -4.30
C ALA A 52 6.29 5.29 -3.10
N ALA A 53 6.89 4.81 -2.01
CA ALA A 53 7.16 5.65 -0.84
C ALA A 53 8.15 6.78 -1.17
N GLN A 54 9.22 6.48 -1.94
CA GLN A 54 10.18 7.48 -2.39
C GLN A 54 9.52 8.51 -3.32
N PHE A 55 8.66 8.06 -4.23
CA PHE A 55 7.92 8.93 -5.13
C PHE A 55 7.01 9.92 -4.38
N ALA A 56 6.34 9.45 -3.32
CA ALA A 56 5.56 10.33 -2.44
C ALA A 56 6.45 11.34 -1.70
N VAL A 57 7.56 10.90 -1.13
CA VAL A 57 8.55 11.75 -0.44
C VAL A 57 9.08 12.84 -1.37
N ASP A 58 9.47 12.48 -2.59
CA ASP A 58 10.01 13.44 -3.57
C ASP A 58 8.98 14.50 -3.93
N ARG A 59 7.71 14.11 -4.12
CA ARG A 59 6.61 15.05 -4.40
C ARG A 59 6.35 15.98 -3.22
N ILE A 60 6.28 15.46 -2.00
CA ILE A 60 6.04 16.25 -0.79
C ILE A 60 7.17 17.26 -0.59
N ASN A 61 8.43 16.82 -0.73
CA ASN A 61 9.60 17.68 -0.60
C ASN A 61 9.63 18.77 -1.68
N ALA A 62 9.24 18.45 -2.92
CA ALA A 62 9.17 19.41 -4.02
C ALA A 62 8.06 20.46 -3.81
N GLN A 63 6.98 20.11 -3.14
CA GLN A 63 5.90 21.03 -2.79
C GLN A 63 6.21 21.89 -1.56
N GLY A 64 7.24 21.54 -0.79
CA GLY A 64 7.58 22.14 0.48
C GLY A 64 6.65 21.66 1.61
N LEU A 65 7.22 21.05 2.63
CA LEU A 65 6.49 20.63 3.83
C LEU A 65 6.84 21.57 4.99
N ARG A 66 5.82 22.16 5.59
CA ARG A 66 5.96 22.96 6.81
C ARG A 66 5.17 22.32 7.94
N ILE A 67 5.81 22.21 9.11
CA ILE A 67 5.21 21.69 10.34
C ILE A 67 5.52 22.69 11.45
N ASN A 68 4.50 23.24 12.08
CA ASN A 68 4.66 24.26 13.12
C ASN A 68 5.64 25.37 12.69
N ASP A 69 5.40 25.96 11.50
CA ASP A 69 6.19 27.01 10.86
C ASP A 69 7.66 26.69 10.55
N ARG A 70 8.09 25.45 10.71
CA ARG A 70 9.43 24.97 10.34
C ARG A 70 9.43 24.24 9.02
N ASN A 71 10.44 24.48 8.22
CA ASN A 71 10.65 23.69 7.00
C ASN A 71 11.06 22.26 7.37
N VAL A 72 10.37 21.28 6.77
CA VAL A 72 10.61 19.85 7.00
C VAL A 72 10.98 19.18 5.67
N ARG A 73 12.02 18.35 5.70
CA ARG A 73 12.42 17.50 4.58
C ARG A 73 12.28 16.04 4.98
N LEU A 74 11.44 15.31 4.28
CA LEU A 74 11.27 13.87 4.49
C LEU A 74 12.42 13.09 3.84
N ARG A 75 12.87 12.03 4.51
CA ARG A 75 13.79 11.03 3.98
C ARG A 75 13.34 9.64 4.40
N LEU A 76 13.66 8.64 3.59
CA LEU A 76 13.36 7.25 3.92
C LEU A 76 14.51 6.61 4.71
N PHE A 77 14.14 5.85 5.73
CA PHE A 77 14.94 4.83 6.37
C PHE A 77 14.53 3.49 5.76
N LEU A 78 15.42 2.84 5.00
CA LEU A 78 15.14 1.61 4.28
C LEU A 78 15.76 0.42 5.01
N ALA A 79 14.97 -0.65 5.25
CA ALA A 79 15.51 -1.89 5.81
C ALA A 79 14.81 -3.12 5.20
N ASP A 80 15.63 -4.04 4.71
CA ASP A 80 15.16 -5.29 4.11
C ASP A 80 15.03 -6.39 5.18
N ASP A 81 13.79 -6.84 5.44
CA ASP A 81 13.53 -7.94 6.37
C ASP A 81 13.56 -9.32 5.70
N LYS A 82 13.66 -9.39 4.39
CA LYS A 82 13.74 -10.64 3.60
C LYS A 82 12.63 -11.66 3.90
N ASN A 83 11.49 -11.20 4.41
CA ASN A 83 10.42 -12.02 4.99
C ASN A 83 10.88 -12.90 6.19
N ASP A 84 11.95 -12.52 6.88
CA ASP A 84 12.42 -13.16 8.09
C ASP A 84 11.92 -12.40 9.32
N LEU A 85 11.26 -13.10 10.25
CA LEU A 85 10.65 -12.49 11.43
C LEU A 85 11.69 -11.92 12.41
N ASN A 86 12.86 -12.54 12.51
CA ASN A 86 13.94 -12.02 13.37
C ASN A 86 14.51 -10.74 12.77
N LEU A 87 14.71 -10.69 11.45
CA LEU A 87 15.16 -9.48 10.76
C LEU A 87 14.09 -8.39 10.87
N ALA A 88 12.80 -8.73 10.81
CA ALA A 88 11.73 -7.76 11.02
C ALA A 88 11.82 -7.09 12.41
N VAL A 89 12.07 -7.87 13.46
CA VAL A 89 12.28 -7.37 14.83
C VAL A 89 13.54 -6.51 14.94
N ILE A 90 14.66 -6.96 14.35
CA ILE A 90 15.95 -6.23 14.36
C ILE A 90 15.79 -4.88 13.64
N ASN A 91 15.17 -4.89 12.46
CA ASN A 91 14.94 -3.70 11.65
C ASN A 91 13.98 -2.70 12.34
N ALA A 92 12.96 -3.21 13.05
CA ALA A 92 12.05 -2.37 13.83
C ALA A 92 12.80 -1.62 14.95
N ARG A 93 13.69 -2.32 15.68
CA ARG A 93 14.55 -1.69 16.71
C ARG A 93 15.48 -0.65 16.12
N ALA A 94 16.11 -0.96 14.97
CA ALA A 94 16.98 -0.04 14.26
C ALA A 94 16.24 1.22 13.78
N ALA A 95 15.03 1.07 13.24
CA ALA A 95 14.19 2.18 12.81
C ALA A 95 13.81 3.10 13.97
N VAL A 96 13.38 2.53 15.11
CA VAL A 96 13.08 3.30 16.32
C VAL A 96 14.33 4.02 16.84
N ALA A 97 15.48 3.35 16.88
CA ALA A 97 16.75 3.97 17.30
C ALA A 97 17.20 5.09 16.35
N ALA A 98 16.89 4.98 15.05
CA ALA A 98 17.17 6.04 14.07
C ALA A 98 16.20 7.23 14.18
N GLY A 99 15.14 7.15 14.98
CA GLY A 99 14.18 8.21 15.19
C GLY A 99 13.15 8.36 14.06
N VAL A 100 12.72 7.27 13.42
CA VAL A 100 11.61 7.33 12.45
C VAL A 100 10.34 7.80 13.13
N VAL A 101 9.56 8.63 12.44
CA VAL A 101 8.30 9.17 12.97
C VAL A 101 7.08 8.32 12.59
N GLY A 102 7.25 7.41 11.66
CA GLY A 102 6.24 6.46 11.21
C GLY A 102 6.88 5.41 10.31
N VAL A 103 6.21 4.27 10.16
CA VAL A 103 6.70 3.15 9.35
C VAL A 103 5.66 2.76 8.31
N VAL A 104 6.08 2.66 7.05
CA VAL A 104 5.36 2.02 5.95
C VAL A 104 5.87 0.58 5.84
N GLY A 105 5.10 -0.36 6.35
CA GLY A 105 5.52 -1.77 6.49
C GLY A 105 4.96 -2.43 7.76
N HIS A 106 5.33 -3.68 8.05
CA HIS A 106 6.00 -4.60 7.13
C HIS A 106 5.05 -5.09 6.03
N LEU A 107 5.55 -5.93 5.09
CA LEU A 107 4.76 -6.28 3.90
C LEU A 107 4.05 -7.65 4.00
N THR A 108 4.19 -8.35 5.12
CA THR A 108 3.43 -9.56 5.44
C THR A 108 2.79 -9.41 6.81
N THR A 109 1.70 -10.12 7.03
CA THR A 109 1.01 -10.11 8.32
C THR A 109 1.93 -10.54 9.46
N ASP A 110 2.68 -11.63 9.26
CA ASP A 110 3.56 -12.20 10.28
C ASP A 110 4.70 -11.24 10.68
N ALA A 111 5.37 -10.63 9.70
CA ALA A 111 6.42 -9.64 9.96
C ALA A 111 5.85 -8.37 10.61
N SER A 112 4.65 -7.94 10.19
CA SER A 112 3.98 -6.79 10.80
C SER A 112 3.64 -7.03 12.27
N ILE A 113 3.15 -8.22 12.61
CA ILE A 113 2.85 -8.65 13.99
C ILE A 113 4.15 -8.72 14.81
N ALA A 114 5.21 -9.34 14.27
CA ALA A 114 6.47 -9.50 14.98
C ALA A 114 7.11 -8.15 15.39
N ALA A 115 6.95 -7.13 14.55
CA ALA A 115 7.49 -5.79 14.77
C ALA A 115 6.58 -4.88 15.61
N ALA A 116 5.27 -5.13 15.63
CA ALA A 116 4.24 -4.21 16.12
C ALA A 116 4.46 -3.76 17.56
N LYS A 117 4.87 -4.68 18.46
CA LYS A 117 5.12 -4.35 19.88
C LYS A 117 6.20 -3.28 20.01
N ILE A 118 7.28 -3.36 19.22
CA ILE A 118 8.42 -2.42 19.26
C ILE A 118 7.97 -1.01 18.87
N TYR A 119 7.19 -0.90 17.80
CA TYR A 119 6.65 0.37 17.35
C TYR A 119 5.63 0.93 18.35
N ASN A 120 4.78 0.08 18.92
CA ASN A 120 3.78 0.52 19.89
C ASN A 120 4.42 1.07 21.17
N GLU A 121 5.43 0.42 21.73
CA GLU A 121 6.18 0.90 22.90
C GLU A 121 6.88 2.24 22.63
N ALA A 122 7.37 2.43 21.41
CA ALA A 122 7.98 3.70 20.97
C ALA A 122 6.93 4.78 20.62
N GLY A 123 5.67 4.41 20.44
CA GLY A 123 4.60 5.31 19.97
C GLY A 123 4.72 5.67 18.48
N VAL A 124 5.38 4.83 17.70
CA VAL A 124 5.57 5.01 16.25
C VAL A 124 4.43 4.35 15.48
N PRO A 125 3.63 5.07 14.68
CA PRO A 125 2.59 4.46 13.86
C PRO A 125 3.19 3.54 12.79
N GLN A 126 2.63 2.32 12.69
CA GLN A 126 2.96 1.31 11.70
C GLN A 126 1.81 1.18 10.71
N LEU A 127 2.01 1.68 9.49
CA LEU A 127 1.05 1.62 8.39
C LEU A 127 1.45 0.49 7.44
N SER A 128 0.76 -0.66 7.51
CA SER A 128 1.07 -1.76 6.61
C SER A 128 0.27 -1.67 5.31
N PRO A 129 0.94 -1.51 4.14
CA PRO A 129 0.27 -1.39 2.86
C PRO A 129 -0.19 -2.73 2.29
N THR A 130 0.27 -3.85 2.83
CA THR A 130 0.03 -5.19 2.24
C THR A 130 -0.30 -6.30 3.23
N ALA A 131 -0.20 -6.08 4.54
CA ALA A 131 -0.70 -7.06 5.51
C ALA A 131 -2.23 -7.13 5.43
N ALA A 132 -2.79 -8.33 5.27
CA ALA A 132 -4.22 -8.55 5.11
C ALA A 132 -4.83 -9.45 6.20
N GLY A 133 -4.02 -9.99 7.12
CA GLY A 133 -4.51 -10.78 8.25
C GLY A 133 -5.13 -9.89 9.32
N ARG A 134 -6.31 -10.28 9.79
CA ARG A 134 -7.02 -9.55 10.85
C ARG A 134 -6.26 -9.58 12.19
N GLU A 135 -5.45 -10.61 12.40
CA GLU A 135 -4.63 -10.81 13.59
C GLU A 135 -3.72 -9.59 13.85
N PHE A 136 -3.30 -8.88 12.79
CA PHE A 136 -2.46 -7.69 12.92
C PHE A 136 -3.18 -6.54 13.65
N THR A 137 -4.45 -6.29 13.33
CA THR A 137 -5.24 -5.23 13.99
C THR A 137 -5.87 -5.69 15.31
N GLN A 138 -5.90 -6.99 15.58
CA GLN A 138 -6.39 -7.56 16.85
C GLN A 138 -5.36 -7.57 17.99
N LEU A 139 -4.14 -7.02 17.75
CA LEU A 139 -3.10 -6.92 18.79
C LEU A 139 -3.45 -5.96 19.94
N GLY A 140 -4.46 -5.11 19.77
CA GLY A 140 -4.84 -4.10 20.76
C GLY A 140 -3.88 -2.91 20.84
N TYR A 141 -3.06 -2.69 19.83
CA TYR A 141 -2.09 -1.57 19.74
C TYR A 141 -2.68 -0.40 18.96
N SER A 142 -2.67 0.79 19.55
CA SER A 142 -3.17 2.01 18.93
C SER A 142 -2.27 2.57 17.81
N THR A 143 -1.08 1.98 17.61
CA THR A 143 -0.12 2.40 16.58
C THR A 143 -0.19 1.54 15.31
N VAL A 144 -1.08 0.55 15.25
CA VAL A 144 -1.24 -0.36 14.12
C VAL A 144 -2.30 0.15 13.16
N PHE A 145 -1.96 0.21 11.86
CA PHE A 145 -2.86 0.64 10.79
C PHE A 145 -2.72 -0.28 9.58
N GLN A 146 -3.83 -0.90 9.17
CA GLN A 146 -3.89 -1.81 8.03
C GLN A 146 -4.54 -1.09 6.84
N LEU A 147 -3.80 -0.92 5.75
CA LEU A 147 -4.27 -0.18 4.55
C LEU A 147 -5.01 -1.06 3.55
N LEU A 148 -5.05 -2.38 3.75
CA LEU A 148 -5.88 -3.30 2.98
C LEU A 148 -7.12 -3.70 3.77
N GLY A 149 -8.20 -4.03 3.06
CA GLY A 149 -9.29 -4.79 3.65
C GLY A 149 -8.77 -6.14 4.13
N HIS A 150 -9.16 -6.55 5.33
CA HIS A 150 -8.69 -7.82 5.90
C HIS A 150 -9.26 -9.04 5.16
N SER A 151 -8.62 -10.18 5.36
CA SER A 151 -8.93 -11.44 4.65
C SER A 151 -10.39 -11.90 4.76
N GLU A 152 -11.10 -11.55 5.84
CA GLU A 152 -12.52 -11.90 6.00
C GLU A 152 -13.41 -11.12 5.02
N TYR A 153 -13.20 -9.80 4.84
CA TYR A 153 -13.92 -9.01 3.84
C TYR A 153 -13.59 -9.51 2.43
N THR A 154 -12.29 -9.73 2.16
CA THR A 154 -11.86 -10.28 0.88
C THR A 154 -12.56 -11.61 0.58
N ALA A 155 -12.60 -12.53 1.55
CA ALA A 155 -13.24 -13.83 1.40
C ALA A 155 -14.76 -13.72 1.19
N GLN A 156 -15.44 -12.80 1.90
CA GLN A 156 -16.86 -12.54 1.72
C GLN A 156 -17.18 -12.05 0.32
N TYR A 157 -16.46 -11.03 -0.18
CA TYR A 157 -16.67 -10.50 -1.53
C TYR A 157 -16.32 -11.50 -2.64
N LEU A 158 -15.29 -12.34 -2.42
CA LEU A 158 -14.98 -13.45 -3.33
C LEU A 158 -16.12 -14.47 -3.38
N ALA A 159 -16.71 -14.83 -2.24
CA ALA A 159 -17.85 -15.72 -2.19
C ALA A 159 -19.10 -15.12 -2.86
N GLU A 160 -19.37 -13.83 -2.65
CA GLU A 160 -20.44 -13.12 -3.35
C GLU A 160 -20.20 -13.09 -4.86
N THR A 161 -18.96 -12.86 -5.27
CA THR A 161 -18.56 -12.95 -6.70
C THR A 161 -18.82 -14.34 -7.27
N ALA A 162 -18.39 -15.38 -6.56
CA ALA A 162 -18.59 -16.77 -6.99
C ALA A 162 -20.07 -17.11 -7.16
N ILE A 163 -20.91 -16.78 -6.17
CA ILE A 163 -22.32 -17.19 -6.14
C ILE A 163 -23.21 -16.25 -6.96
N LYS A 164 -23.11 -14.91 -6.74
CA LYS A 164 -24.05 -13.95 -7.35
C LYS A 164 -23.63 -13.50 -8.75
N VAL A 165 -22.33 -13.29 -8.97
CA VAL A 165 -21.82 -12.80 -10.27
C VAL A 165 -21.55 -13.96 -11.20
N LEU A 166 -20.79 -14.96 -10.78
CA LEU A 166 -20.42 -16.12 -11.60
C LEU A 166 -21.46 -17.21 -11.61
N ARG A 167 -22.41 -17.22 -10.65
CA ARG A 167 -23.42 -18.26 -10.50
C ARG A 167 -22.81 -19.67 -10.50
N ALA A 168 -21.66 -19.80 -9.80
CA ALA A 168 -20.96 -21.07 -9.70
C ALA A 168 -21.78 -22.08 -8.91
N LYS A 169 -21.84 -23.31 -9.42
CA LYS A 169 -22.59 -24.41 -8.80
C LYS A 169 -21.66 -25.40 -8.12
N ARG A 170 -20.48 -25.60 -8.66
CA ARG A 170 -19.50 -26.59 -8.23
C ARG A 170 -18.15 -25.93 -8.08
N ILE A 171 -17.84 -25.52 -6.86
CA ILE A 171 -16.64 -24.74 -6.55
C ILE A 171 -15.55 -25.67 -6.02
N MET A 172 -14.35 -25.62 -6.61
CA MET A 172 -13.15 -26.20 -6.02
C MET A 172 -12.34 -25.11 -5.33
N LEU A 173 -11.84 -25.42 -4.14
CA LEU A 173 -10.99 -24.55 -3.36
C LEU A 173 -9.55 -25.07 -3.34
N ILE A 174 -8.59 -24.21 -3.67
CA ILE A 174 -7.16 -24.49 -3.49
C ILE A 174 -6.60 -23.50 -2.49
N ASP A 175 -5.88 -24.00 -1.48
CA ASP A 175 -5.17 -23.16 -0.50
C ASP A 175 -3.66 -23.48 -0.53
N ASN A 176 -2.82 -22.44 -0.38
CA ASN A 176 -1.37 -22.60 -0.48
C ASN A 176 -0.68 -22.79 0.88
N ASP A 177 -1.42 -23.19 1.88
CA ASP A 177 -0.96 -23.51 3.26
C ASP A 177 -0.23 -22.36 4.00
N THR A 178 -0.27 -21.13 3.46
CA THR A 178 0.18 -19.94 4.17
C THR A 178 -0.87 -19.46 5.16
N LEU A 179 -0.50 -18.57 6.09
CA LEU A 179 -1.46 -17.96 7.03
C LEU A 179 -2.59 -17.26 6.28
N LEU A 180 -2.25 -16.43 5.28
CA LEU A 180 -3.22 -15.74 4.42
C LEU A 180 -4.08 -16.72 3.61
N GLY A 181 -3.46 -17.73 2.97
CA GLY A 181 -4.18 -18.74 2.20
C GLY A 181 -5.23 -19.47 3.02
N LYS A 182 -4.84 -19.94 4.20
CA LYS A 182 -5.75 -20.59 5.18
C LYS A 182 -6.88 -19.67 5.64
N ALA A 183 -6.57 -18.40 5.93
CA ALA A 183 -7.58 -17.42 6.34
C ALA A 183 -8.61 -17.16 5.25
N LEU A 184 -8.14 -16.93 4.00
CA LEU A 184 -9.02 -16.76 2.83
C LEU A 184 -9.85 -18.01 2.55
N ALA A 185 -9.25 -19.20 2.61
CA ALA A 185 -9.93 -20.47 2.37
C ALA A 185 -11.05 -20.70 3.38
N ARG A 186 -10.77 -20.53 4.68
CA ARG A 186 -11.79 -20.67 5.74
C ARG A 186 -12.91 -19.64 5.58
N GLY A 187 -12.55 -18.37 5.39
CA GLY A 187 -13.52 -17.28 5.22
C GLY A 187 -14.41 -17.49 4.00
N PHE A 188 -13.83 -17.88 2.89
CA PHE A 188 -14.54 -18.17 1.64
C PHE A 188 -15.50 -19.34 1.80
N THR A 189 -15.05 -20.47 2.36
CA THR A 189 -15.90 -21.66 2.62
C THR A 189 -17.12 -21.29 3.46
N SER A 190 -16.90 -20.56 4.56
CA SER A 190 -17.99 -20.11 5.44
C SER A 190 -18.95 -19.16 4.72
N ALA A 191 -18.43 -18.23 3.90
CA ALA A 191 -19.26 -17.27 3.18
C ALA A 191 -20.06 -17.93 2.03
N VAL A 192 -19.45 -18.88 1.31
CA VAL A 192 -20.13 -19.68 0.27
C VAL A 192 -21.29 -20.47 0.88
N ALA A 193 -21.07 -21.14 2.04
CA ALA A 193 -22.11 -21.92 2.72
C ALA A 193 -23.29 -21.04 3.17
N ARG A 194 -23.00 -19.85 3.74
CA ARG A 194 -24.05 -18.87 4.12
C ARG A 194 -24.91 -18.41 2.94
N GLN A 195 -24.39 -18.47 1.72
CA GLN A 195 -25.08 -18.07 0.49
C GLN A 195 -25.72 -19.26 -0.25
N GLY A 196 -25.75 -20.45 0.36
CA GLY A 196 -26.32 -21.66 -0.24
C GLY A 196 -25.46 -22.30 -1.33
N GLY A 197 -24.20 -21.89 -1.47
CA GLY A 197 -23.25 -22.51 -2.39
C GLY A 197 -22.56 -23.74 -1.81
N GLN A 198 -21.84 -24.47 -2.65
CA GLN A 198 -21.14 -25.69 -2.28
C GLN A 198 -19.69 -25.73 -2.76
N ILE A 199 -18.78 -26.03 -1.84
CA ILE A 199 -17.41 -26.46 -2.17
C ILE A 199 -17.47 -27.97 -2.39
N VAL A 200 -17.24 -28.40 -3.63
CA VAL A 200 -17.32 -29.84 -4.01
C VAL A 200 -15.99 -30.56 -3.85
N GLU A 201 -14.89 -29.82 -3.85
CA GLU A 201 -13.54 -30.38 -3.73
C GLU A 201 -12.59 -29.34 -3.12
N SER A 202 -11.56 -29.80 -2.43
CA SER A 202 -10.50 -28.94 -1.92
C SER A 202 -9.13 -29.59 -2.05
N GLU A 203 -8.10 -28.77 -2.23
CA GLU A 203 -6.71 -29.18 -2.31
C GLU A 203 -5.81 -28.21 -1.53
N LYS A 204 -4.80 -28.78 -0.87
CA LYS A 204 -3.75 -28.00 -0.22
C LYS A 204 -2.45 -28.14 -0.99
N ILE A 205 -1.85 -27.04 -1.38
CA ILE A 205 -0.58 -27.01 -2.10
C ILE A 205 0.43 -26.25 -1.26
N ASN A 206 1.59 -26.83 -0.99
CA ASN A 206 2.65 -26.09 -0.30
C ASN A 206 3.00 -24.82 -1.06
N ALA A 207 3.16 -23.69 -0.37
CA ALA A 207 3.42 -22.38 -0.97
C ALA A 207 4.64 -22.32 -1.91
N LYS A 208 5.60 -23.23 -1.74
CA LYS A 208 6.80 -23.33 -2.59
C LYS A 208 6.66 -24.35 -3.73
N SER A 209 5.54 -25.10 -3.78
CA SER A 209 5.35 -26.11 -4.80
C SER A 209 4.97 -25.47 -6.14
N SER A 210 5.52 -26.02 -7.21
CA SER A 210 5.10 -25.76 -8.60
C SER A 210 4.41 -26.99 -9.23
N ASP A 211 4.19 -28.05 -8.46
CA ASP A 211 3.43 -29.21 -8.89
C ASP A 211 1.93 -29.00 -8.61
N PHE A 212 1.15 -28.95 -9.67
CA PHE A 212 -0.29 -28.74 -9.64
C PHE A 212 -1.06 -29.96 -10.16
N ASN A 213 -0.41 -31.09 -10.41
CA ASN A 213 -1.03 -32.25 -11.06
C ASN A 213 -2.21 -32.81 -10.25
N ALA A 214 -2.07 -32.91 -8.92
CA ALA A 214 -3.15 -33.39 -8.06
C ALA A 214 -4.37 -32.44 -8.10
N ALA A 215 -4.15 -31.13 -8.01
CA ALA A 215 -5.21 -30.12 -8.09
C ALA A 215 -5.91 -30.17 -9.46
N ILE A 216 -5.16 -30.29 -10.55
CA ILE A 216 -5.69 -30.38 -11.92
C ILE A 216 -6.52 -31.65 -12.11
N ALA A 217 -6.06 -32.81 -11.62
CA ALA A 217 -6.83 -34.06 -11.65
C ALA A 217 -8.17 -33.92 -10.92
N LYS A 218 -8.16 -33.27 -9.74
CA LYS A 218 -9.36 -32.99 -8.95
C LYS A 218 -10.33 -32.01 -9.63
N ILE A 219 -9.83 -30.99 -10.33
CA ILE A 219 -10.68 -30.09 -11.14
C ILE A 219 -11.47 -30.92 -12.15
N THR A 220 -10.78 -31.79 -12.89
CA THR A 220 -11.39 -32.61 -13.93
C THR A 220 -12.37 -33.64 -13.35
N SER A 221 -11.98 -34.36 -12.29
CA SER A 221 -12.83 -35.42 -11.70
C SER A 221 -14.03 -34.87 -10.93
N SER A 222 -13.89 -33.71 -10.28
CA SER A 222 -15.00 -33.10 -9.54
C SER A 222 -16.02 -32.39 -10.43
N GLY A 223 -15.67 -32.10 -11.69
CA GLY A 223 -16.49 -31.28 -12.57
C GLY A 223 -16.71 -29.88 -12.04
N ALA A 224 -15.71 -29.31 -11.34
CA ALA A 224 -15.77 -27.96 -10.81
C ALA A 224 -15.91 -26.93 -11.95
N ASP A 225 -16.90 -26.05 -11.84
CA ASP A 225 -17.14 -24.97 -12.81
C ASP A 225 -16.43 -23.65 -12.41
N LEU A 226 -15.89 -23.63 -11.19
CA LEU A 226 -15.09 -22.54 -10.65
C LEU A 226 -13.99 -23.09 -9.74
N VAL A 227 -12.78 -22.56 -9.90
CA VAL A 227 -11.68 -22.74 -8.95
C VAL A 227 -11.40 -21.41 -8.27
N PHE A 228 -11.46 -21.40 -6.94
CA PHE A 228 -10.89 -20.33 -6.14
C PHE A 228 -9.52 -20.75 -5.61
N PHE A 229 -8.46 -20.02 -6.00
CA PHE A 229 -7.12 -20.25 -5.47
C PHE A 229 -6.79 -19.22 -4.39
N ALA A 230 -6.82 -19.65 -3.14
CA ALA A 230 -6.44 -18.88 -1.96
C ALA A 230 -4.91 -18.88 -1.80
N GLY A 231 -4.24 -18.05 -2.59
CA GLY A 231 -2.78 -17.94 -2.62
C GLY A 231 -2.33 -16.60 -3.16
N VAL A 232 -1.02 -16.45 -3.32
CA VAL A 232 -0.38 -15.24 -3.84
C VAL A 232 0.59 -15.57 -4.97
N ALA A 233 0.91 -14.55 -5.78
CA ALA A 233 1.96 -14.66 -6.79
C ALA A 233 3.34 -14.93 -6.14
N PRO A 234 4.26 -15.68 -6.79
CA PRO A 234 4.17 -16.15 -8.19
C PRO A 234 3.41 -17.46 -8.39
N GLN A 235 3.03 -18.18 -7.31
CA GLN A 235 2.43 -19.53 -7.41
C GLN A 235 1.11 -19.52 -8.15
N THR A 236 0.23 -18.56 -7.89
CA THR A 236 -1.05 -18.43 -8.59
C THR A 236 -0.90 -18.17 -10.07
N ASN A 237 0.15 -17.44 -10.49
CA ASN A 237 0.46 -17.22 -11.90
C ASN A 237 0.89 -18.52 -12.59
N ALA A 238 1.77 -19.28 -11.95
CA ALA A 238 2.21 -20.58 -12.47
C ALA A 238 1.02 -21.54 -12.63
N PHE A 239 0.10 -21.56 -11.67
CA PHE A 239 -1.12 -22.34 -11.75
C PHE A 239 -2.03 -21.86 -12.88
N ALA A 240 -2.28 -20.57 -13.01
CA ALA A 240 -3.11 -19.99 -14.07
C ALA A 240 -2.54 -20.32 -15.46
N THR A 241 -1.22 -20.15 -15.63
CA THR A 241 -0.52 -20.51 -16.86
C THR A 241 -0.71 -21.98 -17.20
N ARG A 242 -0.62 -22.86 -16.19
CA ARG A 242 -0.82 -24.31 -16.39
C ARG A 242 -2.26 -24.65 -16.80
N LEU A 243 -3.26 -24.03 -16.18
CA LEU A 243 -4.67 -24.20 -16.59
C LEU A 243 -4.89 -23.78 -18.04
N ARG A 244 -4.33 -22.64 -18.43
CA ARG A 244 -4.42 -22.14 -19.80
C ARG A 244 -3.77 -23.08 -20.81
N GLN A 245 -2.57 -23.58 -20.54
CA GLN A 245 -1.84 -24.52 -21.39
C GLN A 245 -2.62 -25.81 -21.62
N LEU A 246 -3.38 -26.26 -20.62
CA LEU A 246 -4.21 -27.48 -20.71
C LEU A 246 -5.57 -27.24 -21.37
N GLY A 247 -5.91 -25.99 -21.71
CA GLY A 247 -7.19 -25.62 -22.31
C GLY A 247 -8.40 -25.91 -21.44
N LEU A 248 -8.22 -25.95 -20.09
CA LEU A 248 -9.32 -26.23 -19.17
C LEU A 248 -10.30 -25.05 -19.15
N GLN A 249 -11.59 -25.35 -19.31
CA GLN A 249 -12.65 -24.34 -19.36
C GLN A 249 -13.17 -23.92 -17.97
N THR A 250 -12.57 -24.42 -16.90
CA THR A 250 -12.93 -24.07 -15.54
C THR A 250 -12.53 -22.61 -15.26
N ARG A 251 -13.47 -21.82 -14.75
CA ARG A 251 -13.22 -20.42 -14.41
C ARG A 251 -12.28 -20.32 -13.20
N LEU A 252 -11.42 -19.32 -13.21
CA LEU A 252 -10.47 -19.05 -12.13
C LEU A 252 -10.86 -17.75 -11.39
N LEU A 253 -10.93 -17.81 -10.07
CA LEU A 253 -11.16 -16.67 -9.18
C LEU A 253 -9.95 -16.50 -8.26
N LEU A 254 -9.44 -15.27 -8.15
CA LEU A 254 -8.23 -14.94 -7.43
C LEU A 254 -8.44 -13.73 -6.51
N ALA A 255 -7.63 -13.64 -5.45
CA ALA A 255 -7.47 -12.42 -4.65
C ALA A 255 -6.35 -11.53 -5.22
N GLY A 256 -6.34 -10.24 -4.87
CA GLY A 256 -5.41 -9.24 -5.44
C GLY A 256 -3.92 -9.54 -5.29
N GLY A 257 -3.52 -10.24 -4.22
CA GLY A 257 -2.14 -10.69 -4.05
C GLY A 257 -1.72 -11.84 -4.98
N ALA A 258 -2.68 -12.40 -5.73
CA ALA A 258 -2.46 -13.50 -6.67
C ALA A 258 -1.98 -13.03 -8.05
N ILE A 259 -1.90 -11.73 -8.32
CA ILE A 259 -1.42 -11.18 -9.59
C ILE A 259 -0.15 -10.37 -9.38
N ASN A 260 0.83 -10.53 -10.28
CA ASN A 260 2.12 -9.84 -10.18
C ASN A 260 2.05 -8.37 -10.58
N ALA A 261 1.22 -8.04 -11.56
CA ALA A 261 1.07 -6.68 -12.04
C ALA A 261 -0.34 -6.45 -12.60
N LEU A 262 -0.96 -5.37 -12.16
CA LEU A 262 -2.18 -4.85 -12.77
C LEU A 262 -1.83 -3.94 -13.96
N PHE A 263 -0.59 -3.46 -14.02
CA PHE A 263 -0.07 -2.55 -15.04
C PHE A 263 1.32 -3.00 -15.53
N PRO A 264 1.56 -3.07 -16.84
CA PRO A 264 0.57 -2.99 -17.91
C PRO A 264 -0.48 -4.09 -17.74
N ARG A 265 -1.72 -3.81 -18.09
CA ARG A 265 -2.88 -4.70 -17.86
C ARG A 265 -2.88 -5.94 -18.76
N LYS A 266 -1.77 -6.67 -18.77
CA LYS A 266 -1.62 -7.89 -19.58
C LYS A 266 -2.12 -9.11 -18.82
N THR A 267 -2.89 -9.96 -19.50
CA THR A 267 -3.48 -11.18 -18.93
C THR A 267 -3.06 -12.44 -19.68
N GLU A 268 -1.95 -12.37 -20.43
CA GLU A 268 -1.49 -13.47 -21.27
C GLU A 268 -1.18 -14.76 -20.50
N GLU A 269 -0.90 -14.64 -19.19
CA GLU A 269 -0.63 -15.76 -18.29
C GLU A 269 -1.90 -16.44 -17.77
N TYR A 270 -3.06 -15.79 -17.91
CA TYR A 270 -4.32 -16.25 -17.30
C TYR A 270 -5.27 -16.81 -18.34
N PRO A 271 -6.11 -17.82 -17.97
CA PRO A 271 -7.26 -18.20 -18.78
C PRO A 271 -8.19 -17.02 -19.04
N GLU A 272 -8.79 -16.95 -20.22
CA GLU A 272 -9.82 -15.96 -20.55
C GLU A 272 -10.97 -16.05 -19.53
N GLY A 273 -11.48 -14.91 -19.08
CA GLY A 273 -12.54 -14.86 -18.08
C GLY A 273 -12.07 -15.04 -16.63
N THR A 274 -10.77 -15.20 -16.36
CA THR A 274 -10.24 -15.20 -14.97
C THR A 274 -10.66 -13.92 -14.26
N LEU A 275 -11.16 -14.06 -13.03
CA LEU A 275 -11.51 -12.90 -12.20
C LEU A 275 -10.50 -12.73 -11.07
N VAL A 276 -10.25 -11.45 -10.73
CA VAL A 276 -9.44 -11.08 -9.59
C VAL A 276 -10.11 -9.97 -8.80
N LEU A 277 -10.24 -10.16 -7.50
CA LEU A 277 -10.72 -9.13 -6.57
C LEU A 277 -9.52 -8.41 -5.96
N VAL A 278 -9.39 -7.12 -6.26
CA VAL A 278 -8.25 -6.28 -5.85
C VAL A 278 -8.73 -5.26 -4.84
N ASN A 279 -7.96 -5.06 -3.75
CA ASN A 279 -8.20 -3.96 -2.83
C ASN A 279 -7.99 -2.62 -3.52
N GLY A 280 -8.80 -1.63 -3.18
CA GLY A 280 -8.71 -0.27 -3.69
C GLY A 280 -9.70 0.02 -4.83
N ASN A 281 -9.82 1.30 -5.14
CA ASN A 281 -10.61 1.79 -6.26
C ASN A 281 -9.91 1.50 -7.60
N PRO A 282 -10.68 1.44 -8.70
CA PRO A 282 -10.10 1.37 -10.03
C PRO A 282 -9.20 2.58 -10.27
N VAL A 283 -7.93 2.34 -10.54
CA VAL A 283 -6.94 3.41 -10.72
C VAL A 283 -7.27 4.35 -11.88
N GLU A 284 -8.00 3.88 -12.88
CA GLU A 284 -8.48 4.70 -14.00
C GLU A 284 -9.50 5.76 -13.58
N LYS A 285 -10.09 5.63 -12.40
CA LYS A 285 -10.97 6.64 -11.80
C LYS A 285 -10.22 7.71 -11.00
N VAL A 286 -8.91 7.50 -10.76
CA VAL A 286 -8.07 8.48 -10.08
C VAL A 286 -7.79 9.64 -11.03
N GLN A 287 -8.08 10.86 -10.60
CA GLN A 287 -7.82 12.06 -11.39
C GLN A 287 -6.31 12.16 -11.73
N ASN A 288 -6.00 12.44 -13.00
CA ASN A 288 -4.62 12.54 -13.50
C ASN A 288 -3.77 11.24 -13.35
N PHE A 289 -4.40 10.08 -13.17
CA PHE A 289 -3.70 8.82 -12.98
C PHE A 289 -2.64 8.55 -14.07
N LYS A 290 -2.99 8.73 -15.34
CA LYS A 290 -2.05 8.52 -16.46
C LYS A 290 -0.77 9.35 -16.32
N ARG A 291 -0.90 10.62 -15.90
CA ARG A 291 0.26 11.50 -15.67
C ARG A 291 1.10 11.02 -14.49
N LEU A 292 0.43 10.59 -13.42
CA LEU A 292 1.11 10.07 -12.23
C LEU A 292 1.84 8.75 -12.55
N GLU A 293 1.19 7.85 -13.25
CA GLU A 293 1.78 6.59 -13.71
C GLU A 293 2.99 6.84 -14.61
N GLN A 294 2.87 7.75 -15.58
CA GLN A 294 3.97 8.11 -16.45
C GLN A 294 5.15 8.66 -15.65
N ALA A 295 4.92 9.62 -14.75
CA ALA A 295 5.96 10.21 -13.91
C ALA A 295 6.66 9.17 -13.01
N TYR A 296 5.91 8.17 -12.53
CA TYR A 296 6.48 7.04 -11.78
C TYR A 296 7.38 6.19 -12.68
N ARG A 297 6.90 5.79 -13.87
CA ARG A 297 7.64 4.93 -14.81
C ARG A 297 8.88 5.58 -15.39
N GLU A 298 8.91 6.90 -15.47
CA GLU A 298 10.11 7.66 -15.89
C GLU A 298 11.24 7.60 -14.87
N ARG A 299 10.93 7.31 -13.59
CA ARG A 299 11.88 7.30 -12.48
C ARG A 299 12.22 5.92 -11.98
N TYR A 300 11.29 4.97 -12.07
CA TYR A 300 11.41 3.65 -11.46
C TYR A 300 11.09 2.54 -12.44
N THR A 301 11.85 1.46 -12.33
CA THR A 301 11.66 0.23 -13.12
C THR A 301 10.86 -0.84 -12.38
N SER A 302 10.59 -0.62 -11.10
CA SER A 302 9.80 -1.55 -10.30
C SER A 302 8.38 -1.70 -10.85
N PRO A 303 7.75 -2.88 -10.73
CA PRO A 303 6.43 -3.10 -11.27
C PRO A 303 5.37 -2.29 -10.52
N LEU A 304 4.42 -1.73 -11.26
CA LEU A 304 3.19 -1.21 -10.67
C LEU A 304 2.26 -2.38 -10.38
N ILE A 305 2.19 -2.77 -9.12
CA ILE A 305 1.27 -3.78 -8.62
C ILE A 305 0.04 -3.10 -7.97
N PRO A 306 -1.06 -3.82 -7.70
CA PRO A 306 -2.24 -3.22 -7.08
C PRO A 306 -1.95 -2.46 -5.78
N GLN A 307 -0.94 -2.91 -5.02
CA GLN A 307 -0.59 -2.36 -3.71
C GLN A 307 0.39 -1.18 -3.75
N THR A 308 0.94 -0.82 -4.91
CA THR A 308 1.90 0.29 -5.05
C THR A 308 1.38 1.59 -4.43
N TRP A 309 0.11 1.91 -4.71
CA TRP A 309 -0.48 3.17 -4.27
C TRP A 309 -0.82 3.21 -2.78
N PHE A 310 -0.97 2.07 -2.11
CA PHE A 310 -1.14 2.06 -0.66
C PHE A 310 0.13 2.51 0.08
N ALA A 311 1.31 2.18 -0.45
CA ALA A 311 2.58 2.67 0.12
C ALA A 311 2.77 4.18 -0.10
N TYR A 312 2.36 4.67 -1.28
CA TYR A 312 2.33 6.11 -1.57
C TYR A 312 1.38 6.84 -0.60
N ASP A 313 0.15 6.37 -0.46
CA ASP A 313 -0.86 6.94 0.43
C ASP A 313 -0.40 6.91 1.90
N ALA A 314 0.30 5.85 2.33
CA ALA A 314 0.84 5.75 3.69
C ALA A 314 1.79 6.91 4.03
N VAL A 315 2.68 7.27 3.09
CA VAL A 315 3.59 8.41 3.26
C VAL A 315 2.82 9.73 3.30
N ASP A 316 1.85 9.90 2.40
CA ASP A 316 1.00 11.10 2.36
C ASP A 316 0.19 11.25 3.65
N MET A 317 -0.35 10.15 4.18
CA MET A 317 -1.08 10.14 5.45
C MET A 317 -0.20 10.53 6.63
N LEU A 318 1.04 10.03 6.69
CA LEU A 318 2.00 10.43 7.72
C LEU A 318 2.33 11.93 7.64
N ALA A 319 2.55 12.45 6.44
CA ALA A 319 2.79 13.89 6.24
C ALA A 319 1.57 14.74 6.65
N GLU A 320 0.37 14.30 6.28
CA GLU A 320 -0.87 14.98 6.68
C GLU A 320 -1.11 14.90 8.19
N ALA A 321 -0.82 13.74 8.81
CA ALA A 321 -0.92 13.59 10.26
C ALA A 321 0.05 14.53 11.00
N MET A 322 1.28 14.68 10.52
CA MET A 322 2.24 15.65 11.06
C MET A 322 1.73 17.10 10.94
N LYS A 323 1.13 17.47 9.80
CA LYS A 323 0.53 18.80 9.61
C LYS A 323 -0.59 19.04 10.62
N ARG A 324 -1.53 18.11 10.75
CA ARG A 324 -2.67 18.24 11.68
C ARG A 324 -2.25 18.24 13.14
N ALA A 325 -1.23 17.45 13.49
CA ALA A 325 -0.65 17.45 14.82
C ALA A 325 0.22 18.69 15.10
N SER A 326 0.55 19.48 14.06
CA SER A 326 1.59 20.54 14.11
C SER A 326 2.90 20.04 14.75
N SER A 327 3.25 18.75 14.51
CA SER A 327 4.35 18.07 15.21
C SER A 327 4.93 16.92 14.39
N THR A 328 6.22 16.68 14.56
CA THR A 328 6.92 15.49 14.08
C THR A 328 7.10 14.42 15.17
N ASN A 329 6.51 14.61 16.35
CA ASN A 329 6.54 13.61 17.41
C ASN A 329 5.64 12.41 17.05
N PRO A 330 6.20 11.19 16.91
CA PRO A 330 5.44 10.02 16.50
C PRO A 330 4.25 9.70 17.41
N ARG A 331 4.37 9.97 18.71
CA ARG A 331 3.31 9.70 19.70
C ARG A 331 2.03 10.49 19.46
N LEU A 332 2.11 11.62 18.74
CA LEU A 332 0.97 12.47 18.44
C LEU A 332 0.29 12.08 17.11
N LEU A 333 0.91 11.22 16.30
CA LEU A 333 0.39 10.92 14.95
C LEU A 333 -0.71 9.86 14.96
N SER A 334 -0.61 8.82 15.80
CA SER A 334 -1.60 7.75 15.84
C SER A 334 -3.02 8.24 16.19
N PRO A 335 -3.25 9.12 17.17
CA PRO A 335 -4.58 9.67 17.41
C PRO A 335 -5.16 10.44 16.22
N ILE A 336 -4.31 11.17 15.49
CA ILE A 336 -4.72 11.88 14.26
C ILE A 336 -5.09 10.91 13.17
N LEU A 337 -4.27 9.86 12.94
CA LEU A 337 -4.53 8.83 11.94
C LEU A 337 -5.86 8.11 12.19
N HIS A 338 -6.20 7.79 13.45
CA HIS A 338 -7.49 7.18 13.80
C HIS A 338 -8.70 8.07 13.50
N GLN A 339 -8.55 9.39 13.61
CA GLN A 339 -9.64 10.35 13.38
C GLN A 339 -9.71 10.83 11.93
N MET A 340 -8.68 10.56 11.14
CA MET A 340 -8.54 11.12 9.81
C MET A 340 -9.37 10.34 8.79
N LYS A 341 -10.11 11.09 7.96
CA LYS A 341 -10.61 10.60 6.68
C LYS A 341 -9.72 11.14 5.59
N PHE A 342 -9.00 10.25 4.91
CA PHE A 342 -8.01 10.60 3.91
C PHE A 342 -8.47 10.19 2.52
N ASN A 343 -8.34 11.08 1.54
CA ASN A 343 -8.67 10.79 0.15
C ASN A 343 -7.37 10.46 -0.60
N GLY A 344 -7.02 9.18 -0.59
CA GLY A 344 -5.82 8.65 -1.22
C GLY A 344 -6.02 8.22 -2.67
N LEU A 345 -4.94 7.82 -3.32
CA LEU A 345 -4.97 7.22 -4.65
C LEU A 345 -5.66 5.83 -4.63
N SER A 346 -5.50 5.09 -3.54
CA SER A 346 -6.14 3.79 -3.33
C SER A 346 -7.63 3.89 -3.00
N GLY A 347 -8.11 5.07 -2.65
CA GLY A 347 -9.50 5.36 -2.27
C GLY A 347 -9.62 6.19 -1.00
N ILE A 348 -10.83 6.21 -0.43
CA ILE A 348 -11.04 6.86 0.87
C ILE A 348 -10.53 5.94 1.97
N ILE A 349 -9.61 6.45 2.77
CA ILE A 349 -9.00 5.74 3.89
C ILE A 349 -9.51 6.33 5.20
N SER A 350 -10.10 5.50 6.04
CA SER A 350 -10.46 5.81 7.42
C SER A 350 -10.38 4.54 8.25
N PHE A 351 -9.97 4.66 9.51
CA PHE A 351 -9.71 3.52 10.36
C PHE A 351 -10.76 3.35 11.46
N ALA A 352 -11.07 2.10 11.76
CA ALA A 352 -11.77 1.71 12.98
C ALA A 352 -10.82 1.83 14.18
N ALA A 353 -11.36 1.66 15.39
CA ALA A 353 -10.60 1.78 16.63
C ALA A 353 -9.43 0.79 16.72
N ASP A 354 -9.52 -0.36 16.06
CA ASP A 354 -8.47 -1.39 15.99
C ASP A 354 -7.42 -1.13 14.90
N GLY A 355 -7.54 -0.04 14.12
CA GLY A 355 -6.64 0.30 13.01
C GLY A 355 -6.94 -0.42 11.70
N SER A 356 -8.02 -1.21 11.60
CA SER A 356 -8.52 -1.74 10.34
C SER A 356 -9.29 -0.68 9.54
N LEU A 357 -9.40 -0.85 8.21
CA LEU A 357 -10.22 0.03 7.39
C LEU A 357 -11.71 -0.11 7.73
N THR A 358 -12.44 1.01 7.84
CA THR A 358 -13.88 1.01 8.12
C THR A 358 -14.71 0.55 6.92
N ALA A 359 -14.32 0.91 5.72
CA ALA A 359 -15.00 0.56 4.47
C ALA A 359 -13.96 0.36 3.35
N PRO A 360 -13.26 -0.79 3.35
CA PRO A 360 -12.24 -1.03 2.35
C PRO A 360 -12.87 -1.19 0.96
N PRO A 361 -12.51 -0.34 -0.02
CA PRO A 361 -13.02 -0.51 -1.37
C PRO A 361 -12.33 -1.71 -2.05
N TYR A 362 -13.08 -2.39 -2.90
CA TYR A 362 -12.56 -3.46 -3.76
C TYR A 362 -12.97 -3.24 -5.21
N THR A 363 -12.12 -3.64 -6.11
CA THR A 363 -12.39 -3.66 -7.55
C THR A 363 -12.30 -5.08 -8.08
N LEU A 364 -13.35 -5.52 -8.76
CA LEU A 364 -13.36 -6.80 -9.47
C LEU A 364 -12.92 -6.56 -10.92
N TYR A 365 -11.84 -7.23 -11.32
CA TYR A 365 -11.34 -7.24 -12.68
C TYR A 365 -11.57 -8.59 -13.33
N ARG A 366 -11.72 -8.59 -14.67
CA ARG A 366 -11.78 -9.80 -15.49
C ARG A 366 -10.70 -9.76 -16.56
N ALA A 367 -10.03 -10.88 -16.77
CA ALA A 367 -9.14 -11.08 -17.92
C ALA A 367 -9.97 -11.20 -19.18
N GLU A 368 -9.79 -10.31 -20.13
CA GLU A 368 -10.56 -10.21 -21.36
C GLU A 368 -9.71 -9.65 -22.49
N GLN A 369 -9.58 -10.41 -23.57
CA GLN A 369 -8.80 -10.01 -24.75
C GLN A 369 -7.38 -9.53 -24.42
N GLY A 370 -6.66 -10.28 -23.57
CA GLY A 370 -5.28 -10.00 -23.20
C GLY A 370 -5.11 -8.83 -22.21
N SER A 371 -6.19 -8.31 -21.61
CA SER A 371 -6.11 -7.20 -20.63
C SER A 371 -7.10 -7.38 -19.49
N TRP A 372 -6.78 -6.76 -18.34
CA TRP A 372 -7.71 -6.65 -17.21
C TRP A 372 -8.77 -5.58 -17.49
N LYS A 373 -10.03 -5.97 -17.46
CA LYS A 373 -11.19 -5.08 -17.56
C LYS A 373 -11.87 -4.93 -16.21
N THR A 374 -12.14 -3.71 -15.78
CA THR A 374 -12.93 -3.44 -14.58
C THR A 374 -14.38 -3.89 -14.80
N LEU A 375 -14.88 -4.76 -13.94
CA LEU A 375 -16.28 -5.19 -13.95
C LEU A 375 -17.12 -4.36 -12.97
N ASN A 376 -16.67 -4.26 -11.73
CA ASN A 376 -17.42 -3.59 -10.67
C ASN A 376 -16.47 -3.09 -9.58
N THR A 377 -16.92 -2.07 -8.84
CA THR A 377 -16.31 -1.62 -7.59
C THR A 377 -17.28 -1.97 -6.47
N LEU A 378 -16.79 -2.65 -5.46
CA LEU A 378 -17.55 -3.03 -4.27
C LEU A 378 -17.19 -2.05 -3.13
N PRO A 379 -18.17 -1.69 -2.31
CA PRO A 379 -17.95 -0.76 -1.19
C PRO A 379 -17.09 -1.38 -0.10
#